data_df9111f0aa3e956d936dd3bcebcdb234
#
_entry.id   df9111f0aa3e956d936dd3bcebcdb234
#
_cell.length_a   1.000
_cell.length_b   1.000
_cell.length_c   1.000
_cell.angle_alpha   90.00
_cell.angle_beta   90.00
_cell.angle_gamma   90.00
#
_symmetry.space_group_name_H-M   'P 1'
#
loop_
_entity.id
_entity.type
_entity.pdbx_description
1 polymer ?
#
loop_
_entity_poly.entity_id
_entity_poly.type
_entity_poly.pdbx_seq_one_letter_code
_entity_poly.pdbx_strand_id
1 'polypeptide(L)'
;KTRQYIINTKDVITYLKKRQSQPEKFSAPTGYYSASWNKGGKPKTLTLREWANLDTAKSRKKFQDFLTLKMQPYSDVLSVAEASRFTGYHHNTLTNWCHNGYIRYFEISGGYMIPKSCLLNFLLSPHILDSYRPSKKLVDLAKEFSRQGKSTKKPTAK
;
A
#
# COMPACT_ATOMS: atom_id res chain seq x y z
N LYS A 1 -9.71 -14.42 -20.36
CA LYS A 1 -9.74 -13.95 -21.77
C LYS A 1 -9.38 -12.48 -21.78
N THR A 2 -8.20 -12.14 -22.30
CA THR A 2 -7.76 -10.75 -22.46
C THR A 2 -8.53 -10.17 -23.65
N ARG A 3 -9.34 -9.14 -23.42
CA ARG A 3 -10.00 -8.41 -24.51
C ARG A 3 -8.94 -7.55 -25.19
N GLN A 4 -8.54 -7.91 -26.40
CA GLN A 4 -7.71 -7.06 -27.25
C GLN A 4 -8.65 -6.12 -28.03
N TYR A 5 -8.43 -4.83 -27.91
CA TYR A 5 -9.11 -3.83 -28.72
C TYR A 5 -8.26 -3.56 -29.97
N ILE A 6 -8.81 -3.89 -31.14
CA ILE A 6 -8.17 -3.57 -32.42
C ILE A 6 -8.77 -2.26 -32.89
N ILE A 7 -7.94 -1.23 -32.99
CA ILE A 7 -8.37 0.08 -33.52
C ILE A 7 -7.89 0.19 -34.95
N ASN A 8 -8.82 0.48 -35.85
CA ASN A 8 -8.51 0.65 -37.27
C ASN A 8 -7.84 2.03 -37.46
N THR A 9 -6.72 2.04 -38.19
CA THR A 9 -5.96 3.28 -38.47
C THR A 9 -6.81 4.35 -39.14
N LYS A 10 -7.74 3.97 -40.03
CA LYS A 10 -8.68 4.90 -40.71
C LYS A 10 -9.59 5.60 -39.69
N ASP A 11 -10.04 4.88 -38.66
CA ASP A 11 -10.91 5.45 -37.64
C ASP A 11 -10.15 6.45 -36.76
N VAL A 12 -8.88 6.15 -36.46
CA VAL A 12 -7.99 7.05 -35.75
C VAL A 12 -7.77 8.35 -36.54
N ILE A 13 -7.45 8.24 -37.81
CA ILE A 13 -7.25 9.39 -38.72
C ILE A 13 -8.52 10.24 -38.80
N THR A 14 -9.67 9.58 -38.96
CA THR A 14 -10.98 10.26 -39.02
C THR A 14 -11.30 10.99 -37.72
N TYR A 15 -11.03 10.34 -36.57
CA TYR A 15 -11.18 10.95 -35.25
C TYR A 15 -10.29 12.18 -35.08
N LEU A 16 -9.00 12.07 -35.44
CA LEU A 16 -8.05 13.18 -35.31
C LEU A 16 -8.45 14.37 -36.19
N LYS A 17 -8.89 14.13 -37.45
CA LYS A 17 -9.39 15.18 -38.34
C LYS A 17 -10.64 15.86 -37.78
N LYS A 18 -11.59 15.10 -37.25
CA LYS A 18 -12.79 15.66 -36.57
C LYS A 18 -12.42 16.46 -35.33
N ARG A 19 -11.49 15.98 -34.54
CA ARG A 19 -10.99 16.68 -33.34
C ARG A 19 -10.32 18.01 -33.70
N GLN A 20 -9.59 18.03 -34.81
CA GLN A 20 -8.91 19.25 -35.30
C GLN A 20 -9.89 20.29 -35.86
N SER A 21 -10.93 19.81 -36.59
CA SER A 21 -11.95 20.69 -37.19
C SER A 21 -13.01 21.17 -36.19
N GLN A 22 -13.28 20.43 -35.12
CA GLN A 22 -14.31 20.75 -34.13
C GLN A 22 -13.80 20.49 -32.70
N PRO A 23 -12.78 21.22 -32.23
CA PRO A 23 -12.13 20.94 -30.94
C PRO A 23 -13.10 20.99 -29.78
N GLU A 24 -14.11 21.83 -29.82
CA GLU A 24 -15.10 22.01 -28.75
C GLU A 24 -15.92 20.75 -28.47
N LYS A 25 -16.24 19.96 -29.50
CA LYS A 25 -17.00 18.71 -29.34
C LYS A 25 -16.16 17.59 -28.70
N PHE A 26 -14.84 17.69 -28.77
CA PHE A 26 -13.89 16.71 -28.23
C PHE A 26 -13.18 17.22 -26.99
N SER A 27 -13.44 18.46 -26.59
CA SER A 27 -12.98 19.00 -25.32
C SER A 27 -13.85 18.43 -24.20
N ALA A 28 -13.22 18.01 -23.11
CA ALA A 28 -13.97 17.65 -21.93
C ALA A 28 -14.78 18.86 -21.45
N PRO A 29 -16.03 18.68 -20.99
CA PRO A 29 -16.83 19.77 -20.46
C PRO A 29 -16.05 20.57 -19.42
N THR A 30 -16.27 21.88 -19.38
CA THR A 30 -15.63 22.76 -18.39
C THR A 30 -15.82 22.18 -16.99
N GLY A 31 -14.71 21.95 -16.28
CA GLY A 31 -14.74 21.34 -14.96
C GLY A 31 -14.67 19.80 -14.94
N TYR A 32 -14.63 19.12 -16.10
CA TYR A 32 -14.53 17.66 -16.17
C TYR A 32 -13.29 17.12 -15.43
N TYR A 33 -12.15 17.81 -15.55
CA TYR A 33 -10.90 17.50 -14.84
C TYR A 33 -10.71 18.36 -13.59
N SER A 34 -11.71 19.17 -13.20
CA SER A 34 -11.60 19.97 -11.98
C SER A 34 -11.76 19.11 -10.72
N ALA A 35 -11.23 19.60 -9.60
CA ALA A 35 -11.34 18.95 -8.30
C ALA A 35 -12.79 18.66 -7.87
N SER A 36 -13.80 19.23 -8.57
CA SER A 36 -15.22 18.97 -8.32
C SER A 36 -15.65 17.53 -8.67
N TRP A 37 -14.92 16.82 -9.52
CA TRP A 37 -15.13 15.39 -9.76
C TRP A 37 -14.82 14.54 -8.52
N ASN A 38 -14.06 15.10 -7.60
CA ASN A 38 -13.80 14.50 -6.28
C ASN A 38 -14.84 14.90 -5.21
N LYS A 39 -15.93 15.60 -5.57
CA LYS A 39 -16.97 16.02 -4.61
C LYS A 39 -17.84 14.87 -4.10
N GLY A 40 -17.84 13.74 -4.75
CA GLY A 40 -18.21 12.49 -4.08
C GLY A 40 -17.01 11.99 -3.33
N GLY A 41 -16.68 12.57 -2.20
CA GLY A 41 -15.46 12.27 -1.46
C GLY A 41 -15.33 10.76 -1.28
N LYS A 42 -14.38 10.16 -2.01
CA LYS A 42 -13.92 8.83 -1.60
C LYS A 42 -13.63 8.96 -0.11
N PRO A 43 -14.16 8.06 0.72
CA PRO A 43 -13.89 8.13 2.14
C PRO A 43 -12.39 8.28 2.31
N LYS A 44 -11.95 9.28 3.10
CA LYS A 44 -10.54 9.56 3.33
C LYS A 44 -9.88 8.26 3.74
N THR A 45 -9.08 7.69 2.87
CA THR A 45 -8.39 6.44 3.16
C THR A 45 -7.32 6.77 4.19
N LEU A 46 -7.49 6.26 5.40
CA LEU A 46 -6.52 6.48 6.47
C LEU A 46 -5.22 5.76 6.14
N THR A 47 -4.10 6.39 6.43
CA THR A 47 -2.77 5.79 6.35
C THR A 47 -2.58 4.73 7.44
N LEU A 48 -1.57 3.88 7.30
CA LEU A 48 -1.24 2.89 8.33
C LEU A 48 -0.86 3.57 9.65
N ARG A 49 -0.19 4.73 9.59
CA ARG A 49 0.13 5.59 10.73
C ARG A 49 -1.12 6.00 11.50
N GLU A 50 -2.14 6.47 10.79
CA GLU A 50 -3.41 6.91 11.38
C GLU A 50 -4.19 5.73 11.97
N TRP A 51 -4.22 4.57 11.29
CA TRP A 51 -4.87 3.36 11.81
C TRP A 51 -4.28 2.86 13.13
N ALA A 52 -2.96 2.94 13.28
CA ALA A 52 -2.24 2.44 14.44
C ALA A 52 -1.93 3.54 15.48
N ASN A 53 -2.31 4.81 15.26
CA ASN A 53 -2.02 5.96 16.11
C ASN A 53 -0.51 6.10 16.42
N LEU A 54 0.33 6.11 15.37
CA LEU A 54 1.79 6.08 15.47
C LEU A 54 2.43 7.48 15.50
N ASP A 55 1.83 8.43 16.21
CA ASP A 55 2.28 9.83 16.23
C ASP A 55 3.55 10.03 17.05
N THR A 56 3.80 9.18 18.04
CA THR A 56 4.94 9.28 18.95
C THR A 56 5.98 8.18 18.68
N ALA A 57 7.26 8.46 19.01
CA ALA A 57 8.32 7.45 18.95
C ALA A 57 8.01 6.23 19.85
N LYS A 58 7.37 6.46 21.00
CA LYS A 58 6.96 5.41 21.95
C LYS A 58 5.89 4.49 21.32
N SER A 59 4.89 5.05 20.61
CA SER A 59 3.87 4.25 19.96
C SER A 59 4.45 3.45 18.79
N ARG A 60 5.39 4.03 18.01
CA ARG A 60 6.10 3.32 16.94
C ARG A 60 6.90 2.13 17.47
N LYS A 61 7.63 2.30 18.59
CA LYS A 61 8.38 1.21 19.21
C LYS A 61 7.45 0.09 19.67
N LYS A 62 6.34 0.42 20.35
CA LYS A 62 5.34 -0.57 20.74
C LYS A 62 4.74 -1.31 19.54
N PHE A 63 4.50 -0.61 18.43
CA PHE A 63 4.02 -1.24 17.20
C PHE A 63 5.07 -2.15 16.58
N GLN A 64 6.35 -1.77 16.61
CA GLN A 64 7.47 -2.62 16.23
C GLN A 64 7.52 -3.91 17.05
N ASP A 65 7.44 -3.79 18.38
CA ASP A 65 7.44 -4.94 19.30
C ASP A 65 6.23 -5.86 19.02
N PHE A 66 5.06 -5.27 18.76
CA PHE A 66 3.85 -6.00 18.36
C PHE A 66 4.04 -6.76 17.04
N LEU A 67 4.57 -6.12 16.00
CA LEU A 67 4.85 -6.79 14.72
C LEU A 67 5.90 -7.88 14.88
N THR A 68 6.93 -7.66 15.68
CA THR A 68 7.97 -8.66 15.99
C THR A 68 7.36 -9.89 16.65
N LEU A 69 6.43 -9.70 17.61
CA LEU A 69 5.70 -10.79 18.24
C LEU A 69 4.86 -11.57 17.20
N LYS A 70 4.15 -10.86 16.32
CA LYS A 70 3.34 -11.49 15.26
C LYS A 70 4.20 -12.26 14.22
N MET A 71 5.46 -11.91 14.09
CA MET A 71 6.40 -12.58 13.21
C MET A 71 7.14 -13.76 13.88
N GLN A 72 6.94 -14.01 15.16
CA GLN A 72 7.61 -15.13 15.85
C GLN A 72 7.46 -16.50 15.16
N PRO A 73 6.27 -16.86 14.60
CA PRO A 73 6.09 -18.15 13.95
C PRO A 73 6.88 -18.32 12.64
N TYR A 74 7.42 -17.26 12.10
CA TYR A 74 8.19 -17.29 10.84
C TYR A 74 9.69 -17.46 11.13
N SER A 75 10.45 -17.98 10.16
CA SER A 75 11.93 -18.06 10.23
C SER A 75 12.57 -16.68 10.22
N ASP A 76 13.83 -16.55 10.67
CA ASP A 76 14.54 -15.26 10.71
C ASP A 76 14.80 -14.67 9.32
N VAL A 77 14.77 -15.53 8.32
CA VAL A 77 14.85 -15.16 6.91
C VAL A 77 13.61 -15.70 6.22
N LEU A 78 12.85 -14.83 5.57
CA LEU A 78 11.60 -15.16 4.90
C LEU A 78 11.81 -15.26 3.40
N SER A 79 11.14 -16.22 2.78
CA SER A 79 10.90 -16.19 1.35
C SER A 79 9.91 -15.06 0.99
N VAL A 80 9.92 -14.62 -0.28
CA VAL A 80 8.92 -13.63 -0.75
C VAL A 80 7.49 -14.11 -0.52
N ALA A 81 7.24 -15.42 -0.63
CA ALA A 81 5.92 -15.99 -0.38
C ALA A 81 5.48 -15.86 1.08
N GLU A 82 6.39 -16.06 2.04
CA GLU A 82 6.13 -15.87 3.47
C GLU A 82 5.94 -14.40 3.81
N ALA A 83 6.79 -13.52 3.27
CA ALA A 83 6.63 -12.08 3.41
C ALA A 83 5.30 -11.58 2.83
N SER A 84 4.85 -12.13 1.69
CA SER A 84 3.54 -11.87 1.10
C SER A 84 2.41 -12.33 2.01
N ARG A 85 2.51 -13.53 2.56
CA ARG A 85 1.53 -14.06 3.53
C ARG A 85 1.44 -13.22 4.80
N PHE A 86 2.56 -12.71 5.30
CA PHE A 86 2.57 -11.85 6.49
C PHE A 86 2.02 -10.46 6.20
N THR A 87 2.53 -9.80 5.16
CA THR A 87 2.20 -8.40 4.86
C THR A 87 0.88 -8.22 4.11
N GLY A 88 0.43 -9.23 3.37
CA GLY A 88 -0.74 -9.15 2.48
C GLY A 88 -0.48 -8.40 1.18
N TYR A 89 0.77 -8.04 0.87
CA TYR A 89 1.15 -7.53 -0.44
C TYR A 89 1.44 -8.67 -1.41
N HIS A 90 1.16 -8.43 -2.69
CA HIS A 90 1.46 -9.41 -3.72
C HIS A 90 2.98 -9.62 -3.85
N HIS A 91 3.42 -10.85 -4.18
CA HIS A 91 4.83 -11.19 -4.30
C HIS A 91 5.58 -10.29 -5.29
N ASN A 92 4.98 -9.93 -6.43
CA ASN A 92 5.60 -9.01 -7.40
C ASN A 92 5.87 -7.63 -6.79
N THR A 93 5.01 -7.14 -5.90
CA THR A 93 5.20 -5.87 -5.21
C THR A 93 6.40 -5.94 -4.27
N LEU A 94 6.53 -7.02 -3.51
CA LEU A 94 7.68 -7.25 -2.62
C LEU A 94 8.98 -7.40 -3.42
N THR A 95 8.95 -8.16 -4.51
CA THR A 95 10.10 -8.32 -5.41
C THR A 95 10.54 -6.98 -6.00
N ASN A 96 9.59 -6.15 -6.45
CA ASN A 96 9.89 -4.82 -6.95
C ASN A 96 10.50 -3.92 -5.87
N TRP A 97 10.06 -4.02 -4.61
CA TRP A 97 10.66 -3.28 -3.51
C TRP A 97 12.08 -3.76 -3.17
N CYS A 98 12.36 -5.06 -3.32
CA CYS A 98 13.72 -5.59 -3.24
C CYS A 98 14.59 -5.01 -4.35
N HIS A 99 14.17 -5.12 -5.62
CA HIS A 99 14.89 -4.57 -6.77
C HIS A 99 15.18 -3.08 -6.66
N ASN A 100 14.20 -2.31 -6.17
CA ASN A 100 14.34 -0.87 -5.99
C ASN A 100 15.13 -0.47 -4.71
N GLY A 101 15.68 -1.44 -3.97
CA GLY A 101 16.49 -1.20 -2.78
C GLY A 101 15.70 -0.77 -1.54
N TYR A 102 14.39 -0.80 -1.55
CA TYR A 102 13.57 -0.48 -0.37
C TYR A 102 13.67 -1.56 0.72
N ILE A 103 13.82 -2.83 0.31
CA ILE A 103 13.99 -3.96 1.21
C ILE A 103 15.33 -4.64 0.88
N ARG A 104 16.19 -4.79 1.88
CA ARG A 104 17.41 -5.59 1.73
C ARG A 104 17.05 -7.06 1.69
N TYR A 105 17.69 -7.82 0.82
CA TYR A 105 17.45 -9.23 0.59
C TYR A 105 18.76 -9.95 0.25
N PHE A 106 18.71 -11.27 0.29
CA PHE A 106 19.72 -12.16 -0.24
C PHE A 106 19.13 -12.96 -1.40
N GLU A 107 19.94 -13.26 -2.38
CA GLU A 107 19.53 -14.13 -3.47
C GLU A 107 20.12 -15.52 -3.23
N ILE A 108 19.24 -16.52 -3.10
CA ILE A 108 19.64 -17.91 -2.87
C ILE A 108 18.87 -18.76 -3.88
N SER A 109 19.64 -19.51 -4.71
CA SER A 109 19.06 -20.42 -5.73
C SER A 109 18.00 -19.76 -6.62
N GLY A 110 18.23 -18.49 -7.01
CA GLY A 110 17.31 -17.72 -7.87
C GLY A 110 16.06 -17.21 -7.15
N GLY A 111 15.97 -17.34 -5.83
CA GLY A 111 14.89 -16.82 -5.01
C GLY A 111 15.35 -15.71 -4.06
N TYR A 112 14.48 -14.72 -3.82
CA TYR A 112 14.76 -13.65 -2.86
C TYR A 112 14.41 -14.08 -1.44
N MET A 113 15.38 -13.93 -0.55
CA MET A 113 15.24 -14.20 0.88
C MET A 113 15.39 -12.90 1.66
N ILE A 114 14.39 -12.57 2.46
CA ILE A 114 14.26 -11.28 3.15
C ILE A 114 14.45 -11.50 4.65
N PRO A 115 15.49 -10.90 5.28
CA PRO A 115 15.62 -10.96 6.73
C PRO A 115 14.43 -10.28 7.42
N LYS A 116 13.92 -10.87 8.51
CA LYS A 116 12.83 -10.30 9.31
C LYS A 116 13.08 -8.85 9.70
N SER A 117 14.29 -8.55 10.15
CA SER A 117 14.67 -7.20 10.55
C SER A 117 14.56 -6.20 9.40
N CYS A 118 14.94 -6.60 8.19
CA CYS A 118 14.84 -5.74 7.00
C CYS A 118 13.38 -5.50 6.61
N LEU A 119 12.54 -6.53 6.66
CA LEU A 119 11.11 -6.39 6.42
C LEU A 119 10.44 -5.51 7.48
N LEU A 120 10.74 -5.71 8.77
CA LEU A 120 10.21 -4.88 9.86
C LEU A 120 10.61 -3.41 9.71
N ASN A 121 11.88 -3.13 9.43
CA ASN A 121 12.36 -1.76 9.21
C ASN A 121 11.63 -1.11 8.03
N PHE A 122 11.39 -1.85 6.95
CA PHE A 122 10.64 -1.36 5.81
C PHE A 122 9.17 -1.08 6.15
N LEU A 123 8.51 -1.96 6.89
CA LEU A 123 7.11 -1.77 7.33
C LEU A 123 6.93 -0.56 8.24
N LEU A 124 7.98 -0.16 8.97
CA LEU A 124 8.00 1.01 9.84
C LEU A 124 8.51 2.28 9.13
N SER A 125 8.89 2.16 7.86
CA SER A 125 9.35 3.31 7.07
C SER A 125 8.18 4.24 6.68
N PRO A 126 8.45 5.52 6.43
CA PRO A 126 7.44 6.45 5.94
C PRO A 126 6.77 5.97 4.65
N HIS A 127 7.50 5.23 3.80
CA HIS A 127 6.97 4.69 2.55
C HIS A 127 5.73 3.82 2.75
N ILE A 128 5.70 3.02 3.82
CA ILE A 128 4.56 2.17 4.18
C ILE A 128 3.60 2.86 5.14
N LEU A 129 4.13 3.52 6.18
CA LEU A 129 3.30 4.14 7.22
C LEU A 129 2.41 5.25 6.67
N ASP A 130 2.92 6.04 5.72
CA ASP A 130 2.21 7.19 5.15
C ASP A 130 1.54 6.85 3.80
N SER A 131 1.57 5.57 3.39
CA SER A 131 0.89 5.11 2.19
C SER A 131 -0.63 5.17 2.35
N TYR A 132 -1.31 5.74 1.35
CA TYR A 132 -2.79 5.75 1.26
C TYR A 132 -3.37 4.42 0.75
N ARG A 133 -2.54 3.43 0.45
CA ARG A 133 -2.96 2.11 -0.03
C ARG A 133 -2.25 0.97 0.74
N PRO A 134 -2.38 0.94 2.07
CA PRO A 134 -1.84 -0.18 2.83
C PRO A 134 -2.58 -1.47 2.47
N SER A 135 -1.92 -2.62 2.60
CA SER A 135 -2.60 -3.89 2.41
C SER A 135 -3.68 -4.09 3.48
N LYS A 136 -4.75 -4.81 3.13
CA LYS A 136 -5.83 -5.12 4.07
C LYS A 136 -5.28 -5.77 5.35
N LYS A 137 -4.32 -6.68 5.20
CA LYS A 137 -3.73 -7.41 6.34
C LYS A 137 -2.97 -6.50 7.29
N LEU A 138 -2.21 -5.53 6.77
CA LEU A 138 -1.54 -4.54 7.62
C LEU A 138 -2.53 -3.61 8.31
N VAL A 139 -3.61 -3.23 7.65
CA VAL A 139 -4.70 -2.46 8.28
C VAL A 139 -5.34 -3.24 9.42
N ASP A 140 -5.57 -4.54 9.23
CA ASP A 140 -6.16 -5.39 10.28
C ASP A 140 -5.20 -5.53 11.47
N LEU A 141 -3.89 -5.70 11.24
CA LEU A 141 -2.87 -5.68 12.29
C LEU A 141 -2.81 -4.33 13.04
N ALA A 142 -2.89 -3.22 12.31
CA ALA A 142 -2.92 -1.88 12.90
C ALA A 142 -4.15 -1.66 13.79
N LYS A 143 -5.32 -2.14 13.35
CA LYS A 143 -6.57 -2.12 14.14
C LYS A 143 -6.46 -2.98 15.39
N GLU A 144 -5.88 -4.17 15.26
CA GLU A 144 -5.66 -5.06 16.41
C GLU A 144 -4.77 -4.38 17.45
N PHE A 145 -3.63 -3.80 17.02
CA PHE A 145 -2.74 -3.05 17.88
C PHE A 145 -3.45 -1.90 18.61
N SER A 146 -4.25 -1.10 17.88
CA SER A 146 -4.99 0.02 18.46
C SER A 146 -6.03 -0.43 19.51
N ARG A 147 -6.64 -1.60 19.33
CA ARG A 147 -7.58 -2.17 20.30
C ARG A 147 -6.88 -2.60 21.58
N GLN A 148 -5.70 -3.23 21.50
CA GLN A 148 -4.91 -3.63 22.66
C GLN A 148 -4.46 -2.41 23.48
N GLY A 149 -4.06 -1.31 22.84
CA GLY A 149 -3.68 -0.07 23.50
C GLY A 149 -4.82 0.63 24.27
N LYS A 150 -6.08 0.37 23.89
CA LYS A 150 -7.27 0.93 24.60
C LYS A 150 -7.66 0.09 25.81
N SER A 151 -7.41 -1.21 25.77
CA SER A 151 -7.76 -2.14 26.87
C SER A 151 -6.94 -1.91 28.15
N THR A 152 -5.75 -1.30 28.05
CA THR A 152 -4.88 -1.03 29.19
C THR A 152 -5.21 0.29 29.93
N LYS A 153 -6.19 1.07 29.45
CA LYS A 153 -6.70 2.27 30.13
C LYS A 153 -8.05 2.00 30.78
N LYS A 154 -8.13 1.04 31.72
CA LYS A 154 -9.24 1.04 32.69
C LYS A 154 -8.97 2.15 33.70
N PRO A 155 -9.89 3.11 33.90
CA PRO A 155 -9.74 4.08 35.00
C PRO A 155 -9.89 3.31 36.29
N THR A 156 -8.89 3.41 37.17
CA THR A 156 -9.04 3.17 38.60
C THR A 156 -10.05 4.20 39.11
N ALA A 157 -11.30 3.80 39.27
CA ALA A 157 -12.27 4.56 40.03
C ALA A 157 -11.80 4.58 41.50
N LYS A 158 -11.62 5.77 41.98
CA LYS A 158 -11.57 6.05 43.43
C LYS A 158 -12.98 6.05 44.00
#